data_2554dcebbf8f19865ae7549d2fe58f35
#
_entry.id   2554dcebbf8f19865ae7549d2fe58f35
#
_cell.length_a   1.000
_cell.length_b   1.000
_cell.length_c   1.000
_cell.angle_alpha   90.00
_cell.angle_beta   90.00
_cell.angle_gamma   90.00
#
_symmetry.space_group_name_H-M   'P 1'
#
loop_
_entity.id
_entity.type
_entity.pdbx_description
1 polymer ?
#
loop_
_entity_poly.entity_id
_entity_poly.type
_entity_poly.pdbx_seq_one_letter_code
_entity_poly.pdbx_strand_id
1 'polypeptide(L)'
;NYDTVPSVIYTHPEIAWVGRTEQELKAQGENFKTGLFPMSASGRAMAAADTVGMIKVLADEETDRILGVHMIGAHVSELISEAVIAMEFGSSAEDIGLTMFAHPTLSEAFHEAALATDGHAIHIASRRRKK
;
A
#
# COMPACT_ATOMS: atom_id res chain seq x y z
N ASN A 1 16.65 -11.24 4.61
CA ASN A 1 16.04 -10.12 5.33
C ASN A 1 14.68 -10.54 5.90
N TYR A 2 14.60 -10.71 7.22
CA TYR A 2 13.35 -11.14 7.88
C TYR A 2 12.29 -10.03 7.95
N ASP A 3 12.67 -8.77 7.82
CA ASP A 3 11.72 -7.63 7.86
C ASP A 3 10.86 -7.53 6.60
N THR A 4 11.23 -8.25 5.54
CA THR A 4 10.52 -8.26 4.26
C THR A 4 9.87 -9.61 3.93
N VAL A 5 9.70 -10.48 4.93
CA VAL A 5 8.96 -11.73 4.76
C VAL A 5 7.46 -11.44 4.74
N PRO A 6 6.76 -11.74 3.64
CA PRO A 6 5.31 -11.50 3.56
C PRO A 6 4.52 -12.55 4.34
N SER A 7 3.35 -12.16 4.78
CA SER A 7 2.33 -13.04 5.35
C SER A 7 1.05 -12.96 4.52
N VAL A 8 0.40 -14.10 4.33
CA VAL A 8 -0.82 -14.21 3.52
C VAL A 8 -1.85 -15.10 4.21
N ILE A 9 -3.11 -14.67 4.16
CA ILE A 9 -4.26 -15.48 4.54
C ILE A 9 -5.14 -15.66 3.30
N TYR A 10 -5.28 -16.89 2.84
CA TYR A 10 -6.00 -17.26 1.61
C TYR A 10 -7.51 -17.42 1.85
N THR A 11 -8.12 -16.35 2.31
CA THR A 11 -9.56 -16.23 2.48
C THR A 11 -10.21 -15.54 1.27
N HIS A 12 -11.50 -15.25 1.32
CA HIS A 12 -12.15 -14.40 0.34
C HIS A 12 -12.91 -13.27 1.08
N PRO A 13 -12.43 -12.04 1.02
CA PRO A 13 -11.21 -11.55 0.35
C PRO A 13 -9.92 -12.06 1.02
N GLU A 14 -8.84 -12.13 0.24
CA GLU A 14 -7.51 -12.45 0.75
C GLU A 14 -6.97 -11.31 1.62
N ILE A 15 -6.05 -11.64 2.54
CA ILE A 15 -5.31 -10.65 3.35
C ILE A 15 -3.82 -10.92 3.17
N ALA A 16 -3.05 -9.87 2.90
CA ALA A 16 -1.59 -9.97 2.79
C ALA A 16 -0.91 -8.75 3.41
N TRP A 17 0.25 -8.96 4.00
CA TRP A 17 1.04 -7.85 4.53
C TRP A 17 2.53 -8.18 4.54
N VAL A 18 3.33 -7.12 4.61
CA VAL A 18 4.78 -7.17 4.79
C VAL A 18 5.22 -5.97 5.62
N GLY A 19 6.25 -6.13 6.42
CA GLY A 19 6.79 -5.09 7.29
C GLY A 19 5.96 -4.84 8.54
N ARG A 20 6.07 -3.64 9.09
CA ARG A 20 5.51 -3.26 10.40
C ARG A 20 4.08 -2.75 10.29
N THR A 21 3.31 -2.95 11.36
CA THR A 21 1.97 -2.40 11.52
C THR A 21 2.00 -0.99 12.11
N GLU A 22 0.90 -0.24 12.00
CA GLU A 22 0.75 1.05 12.69
C GLU A 22 0.92 0.93 14.20
N GLN A 23 0.41 -0.16 14.77
CA GLN A 23 0.49 -0.41 16.20
C GLN A 23 1.93 -0.58 16.67
N GLU A 24 2.73 -1.34 15.92
CA GLU A 24 4.15 -1.54 16.21
C GLU A 24 4.93 -0.23 16.06
N LEU A 25 4.71 0.53 14.99
CA LEU A 25 5.37 1.82 14.78
C LEU A 25 5.04 2.81 15.90
N LYS A 26 3.77 2.91 16.31
CA LYS A 26 3.35 3.74 17.44
C LYS A 26 3.98 3.33 18.76
N ALA A 27 4.03 2.01 19.02
CA ALA A 27 4.65 1.48 20.25
C ALA A 27 6.15 1.75 20.29
N GLN A 28 6.82 1.80 19.14
CA GLN A 28 8.25 2.11 19.02
C GLN A 28 8.55 3.62 19.01
N GLY A 29 7.53 4.48 19.00
CA GLY A 29 7.69 5.92 18.90
C GLY A 29 8.17 6.42 17.54
N GLU A 30 7.97 5.63 16.48
CA GLU A 30 8.35 5.98 15.12
C GLU A 30 7.35 6.99 14.52
N ASN A 31 7.88 7.98 13.84
CA ASN A 31 7.08 8.94 13.07
C ASN A 31 6.85 8.39 11.66
N PHE A 32 5.62 8.24 11.27
CA PHE A 32 5.25 7.70 9.96
C PHE A 32 4.04 8.41 9.38
N LYS A 33 3.90 8.29 8.08
CA LYS A 33 2.74 8.72 7.29
C LYS A 33 2.03 7.51 6.69
N THR A 34 0.73 7.63 6.52
CA THR A 34 -0.13 6.55 6.03
C THR A 34 -0.81 6.98 4.74
N GLY A 35 -0.74 6.14 3.73
CA GLY A 35 -1.55 6.22 2.53
C GLY A 35 -2.50 5.04 2.46
N LEU A 36 -3.77 5.29 2.14
CA LEU A 36 -4.79 4.27 2.04
C LEU A 36 -5.58 4.46 0.74
N PHE A 37 -5.77 3.38 0.01
CA PHE A 37 -6.57 3.36 -1.22
C PHE A 37 -7.59 2.23 -1.17
N PRO A 38 -8.90 2.53 -1.26
CA PRO A 38 -9.94 1.51 -1.27
C PRO A 38 -10.03 0.86 -2.65
N MET A 39 -10.25 -0.45 -2.71
CA MET A 39 -10.43 -1.18 -3.97
C MET A 39 -11.66 -0.70 -4.75
N SER A 40 -12.65 -0.12 -4.08
CA SER A 40 -13.83 0.47 -4.73
C SER A 40 -13.49 1.65 -5.67
N ALA A 41 -12.31 2.24 -5.55
CA ALA A 41 -11.82 3.29 -6.44
C ALA A 41 -10.91 2.75 -7.58
N SER A 42 -10.63 1.45 -7.62
CA SER A 42 -9.84 0.80 -8.66
C SER A 42 -10.70 0.49 -9.88
N GLY A 43 -10.30 1.00 -11.06
CA GLY A 43 -11.00 0.71 -12.32
C GLY A 43 -11.01 -0.80 -12.65
N ARG A 44 -9.93 -1.51 -12.36
CA ARG A 44 -9.86 -2.96 -12.57
C ARG A 44 -10.76 -3.74 -11.63
N ALA A 45 -10.82 -3.35 -10.35
CA ALA A 45 -11.71 -3.96 -9.37
C ALA A 45 -13.18 -3.76 -9.75
N MET A 46 -13.53 -2.56 -10.22
CA MET A 46 -14.88 -2.26 -10.74
C MET A 46 -15.22 -3.11 -11.96
N ALA A 47 -14.31 -3.26 -12.91
CA ALA A 47 -14.51 -4.09 -14.09
C ALA A 47 -14.67 -5.57 -13.77
N ALA A 48 -14.01 -6.06 -12.72
CA ALA A 48 -14.14 -7.43 -12.23
C ALA A 48 -15.35 -7.65 -11.30
N ALA A 49 -16.09 -6.60 -10.97
CA ALA A 49 -17.18 -6.60 -9.99
C ALA A 49 -16.77 -7.17 -8.62
N ASP A 50 -15.53 -6.91 -8.21
CA ASP A 50 -14.95 -7.30 -6.92
C ASP A 50 -14.19 -6.11 -6.33
N THR A 51 -14.92 -5.25 -5.60
CA THR A 51 -14.44 -3.97 -5.09
C THR A 51 -14.19 -3.98 -3.58
N VAL A 52 -14.22 -5.15 -2.96
CA VAL A 52 -14.00 -5.31 -1.52
C VAL A 52 -12.51 -5.18 -1.22
N GLY A 53 -12.18 -4.35 -0.24
CA GLY A 53 -10.85 -4.26 0.31
C GLY A 53 -10.16 -2.92 0.14
N MET A 54 -8.89 -2.90 0.50
CA MET A 54 -8.04 -1.71 0.49
C MET A 54 -6.56 -2.08 0.47
N ILE A 55 -5.73 -1.13 0.09
CA ILE A 55 -4.28 -1.18 0.29
C ILE A 55 -3.86 -0.01 1.17
N LYS A 56 -3.02 -0.29 2.15
CA LYS A 56 -2.43 0.70 3.05
C LYS A 56 -0.91 0.62 2.97
N VAL A 57 -0.27 1.78 2.78
CA VAL A 57 1.18 1.96 2.80
C VAL A 57 1.54 2.80 4.02
N LEU A 58 2.55 2.36 4.75
CA LEU A 58 3.18 3.09 5.85
C LEU A 58 4.58 3.48 5.42
N ALA A 59 4.89 4.75 5.47
CA ALA A 59 6.21 5.28 5.11
C ALA A 59 6.78 6.13 6.25
N ASP A 60 8.09 6.11 6.41
CA ASP A 60 8.79 6.94 7.37
C ASP A 60 8.55 8.42 7.07
N GLU A 61 8.30 9.21 8.10
CA GLU A 61 7.96 10.64 7.96
C GLU A 61 9.10 11.47 7.37
N GLU A 62 10.34 11.12 7.69
CA GLU A 62 11.53 11.90 7.31
C GLU A 62 12.17 11.37 6.02
N THR A 63 12.36 10.06 5.94
CA THR A 63 13.10 9.43 4.83
C THR A 63 12.19 8.97 3.68
N ASP A 64 10.87 8.94 3.91
CA ASP A 64 9.87 8.38 2.99
C ASP A 64 10.00 6.87 2.73
N ARG A 65 10.91 6.19 3.39
CA ARG A 65 11.12 4.75 3.22
C ARG A 65 9.86 3.97 3.59
N ILE A 66 9.49 2.99 2.78
CA ILE A 66 8.34 2.12 3.06
C ILE A 66 8.67 1.23 4.27
N LEU A 67 7.82 1.32 5.31
CA LEU A 67 7.96 0.60 6.57
C LEU A 67 7.04 -0.62 6.67
N GLY A 68 5.93 -0.59 5.95
CA GLY A 68 4.97 -1.67 5.92
C GLY A 68 3.87 -1.45 4.88
N VAL A 69 3.36 -2.56 4.36
CA VAL A 69 2.24 -2.56 3.41
C VAL A 69 1.23 -3.62 3.82
N HIS A 70 -0.05 -3.26 3.83
CA HIS A 70 -1.15 -4.13 4.25
C HIS A 70 -2.23 -4.09 3.18
N MET A 71 -2.69 -5.25 2.76
CA MET A 71 -3.64 -5.41 1.66
C MET A 71 -4.78 -6.34 2.04
N ILE A 72 -6.00 -5.97 1.69
CA ILE A 72 -7.19 -6.83 1.75
C ILE A 72 -7.87 -6.73 0.39
N GLY A 73 -8.18 -7.85 -0.23
CA GLY A 73 -8.89 -7.87 -1.51
C GLY A 73 -8.55 -9.05 -2.39
N ALA A 74 -9.12 -9.06 -3.58
CA ALA A 74 -8.83 -10.08 -4.59
C ALA A 74 -7.37 -10.00 -5.03
N HIS A 75 -6.73 -11.15 -5.13
CA HIS A 75 -5.35 -11.31 -5.62
C HIS A 75 -4.24 -10.60 -4.83
N VAL A 76 -4.52 -10.14 -3.61
CA VAL A 76 -3.48 -9.48 -2.80
C VAL A 76 -2.35 -10.42 -2.40
N SER A 77 -2.57 -11.74 -2.41
CA SER A 77 -1.52 -12.74 -2.26
C SER A 77 -0.43 -12.65 -3.33
N GLU A 78 -0.80 -12.23 -4.54
CA GLU A 78 0.13 -11.97 -5.64
C GLU A 78 0.70 -10.54 -5.56
N LEU A 79 -0.17 -9.55 -5.32
CA LEU A 79 0.21 -8.13 -5.28
C LEU A 79 1.23 -7.80 -4.19
N ILE A 80 1.19 -8.51 -3.06
CA ILE A 80 2.10 -8.23 -1.94
C ILE A 80 3.57 -8.38 -2.33
N SER A 81 3.88 -9.19 -3.35
CA SER A 81 5.24 -9.37 -3.84
C SER A 81 5.85 -8.08 -4.40
N GLU A 82 5.04 -7.18 -4.95
CA GLU A 82 5.49 -5.86 -5.40
C GLU A 82 6.02 -5.04 -4.20
N ALA A 83 5.29 -5.06 -3.09
CA ALA A 83 5.70 -4.38 -1.87
C ALA A 83 6.94 -5.02 -1.24
N VAL A 84 7.04 -6.36 -1.26
CA VAL A 84 8.23 -7.08 -0.78
C VAL A 84 9.47 -6.65 -1.54
N ILE A 85 9.41 -6.62 -2.87
CA ILE A 85 10.52 -6.19 -3.73
C ILE A 85 10.89 -4.74 -3.45
N ALA A 86 9.90 -3.85 -3.38
CA ALA A 86 10.12 -2.44 -3.07
C ALA A 86 10.84 -2.26 -1.73
N MET A 87 10.38 -2.95 -0.68
CA MET A 87 10.98 -2.86 0.65
C MET A 87 12.37 -3.49 0.71
N GLU A 88 12.60 -4.63 0.03
CA GLU A 88 13.90 -5.29 -0.03
C GLU A 88 14.96 -4.38 -0.65
N PHE A 89 14.62 -3.63 -1.67
CA PHE A 89 15.52 -2.65 -2.31
C PHE A 89 15.50 -1.26 -1.66
N GLY A 90 14.79 -1.08 -0.54
CA GLY A 90 14.80 0.16 0.23
C GLY A 90 14.06 1.33 -0.43
N SER A 91 13.03 1.02 -1.21
CA SER A 91 12.22 2.01 -1.92
C SER A 91 11.52 2.99 -0.96
N SER A 92 11.39 4.22 -1.41
CA SER A 92 10.49 5.21 -0.82
C SER A 92 9.07 5.08 -1.37
N ALA A 93 8.09 5.71 -0.72
CA ALA A 93 6.74 5.82 -1.27
C ALA A 93 6.74 6.68 -2.56
N GLU A 94 7.61 7.68 -2.65
CA GLU A 94 7.80 8.49 -3.86
C GLU A 94 8.31 7.65 -5.04
N ASP A 95 9.24 6.72 -4.81
CA ASP A 95 9.73 5.82 -5.88
C ASP A 95 8.59 5.02 -6.50
N ILE A 96 7.68 4.51 -5.67
CA ILE A 96 6.48 3.81 -6.15
C ILE A 96 5.55 4.79 -6.89
N GLY A 97 5.38 6.00 -6.36
CA GLY A 97 4.57 7.06 -6.98
C GLY A 97 5.07 7.48 -8.36
N LEU A 98 6.39 7.47 -8.57
CA LEU A 98 7.04 7.80 -9.84
C LEU A 98 7.12 6.62 -10.82
N THR A 99 6.88 5.40 -10.34
CA THR A 99 6.89 4.20 -11.18
C THR A 99 5.63 4.14 -12.03
N MET A 100 5.78 3.75 -13.31
CA MET A 100 4.65 3.59 -14.22
C MET A 100 4.02 2.21 -14.03
N PHE A 101 2.72 2.21 -13.80
CA PHE A 101 1.91 1.00 -13.67
C PHE A 101 1.02 0.81 -14.90
N ALA A 102 0.77 -0.44 -15.28
CA ALA A 102 -0.18 -0.74 -16.34
C ALA A 102 -1.60 -0.37 -15.91
N HIS A 103 -2.39 0.19 -16.83
CA HIS A 103 -3.78 0.58 -16.61
C HIS A 103 -4.72 -0.17 -17.56
N PRO A 104 -5.86 -0.75 -17.09
CA PRO A 104 -6.29 -0.86 -15.69
C PRO A 104 -5.72 -2.13 -15.02
N THR A 105 -5.20 -2.03 -13.81
CA THR A 105 -4.69 -3.17 -13.03
C THR A 105 -5.03 -3.03 -11.55
N LEU A 106 -5.03 -4.14 -10.81
CA LEU A 106 -5.11 -4.11 -9.36
C LEU A 106 -3.84 -3.55 -8.72
N SER A 107 -2.68 -3.72 -9.38
CA SER A 107 -1.40 -3.15 -8.93
C SER A 107 -1.45 -1.63 -8.78
N GLU A 108 -2.26 -0.93 -9.57
CA GLU A 108 -2.46 0.52 -9.43
C GLU A 108 -2.98 0.92 -8.05
N ALA A 109 -3.67 0.02 -7.33
CA ALA A 109 -4.11 0.31 -5.96
C ALA A 109 -2.92 0.46 -5.00
N PHE A 110 -1.82 -0.28 -5.20
CA PHE A 110 -0.57 -0.08 -4.47
C PHE A 110 0.09 1.26 -4.82
N HIS A 111 0.17 1.59 -6.11
CA HIS A 111 0.64 2.88 -6.60
C HIS A 111 -0.14 4.05 -5.97
N GLU A 112 -1.46 4.01 -6.01
CA GLU A 112 -2.35 5.02 -5.45
C GLU A 112 -2.21 5.14 -3.92
N ALA A 113 -2.05 4.02 -3.20
CA ALA A 113 -1.82 4.04 -1.76
C ALA A 113 -0.47 4.68 -1.41
N ALA A 114 0.57 4.43 -2.21
CA ALA A 114 1.86 5.11 -2.05
C ALA A 114 1.74 6.63 -2.30
N LEU A 115 1.07 7.05 -3.38
CA LEU A 115 0.79 8.46 -3.64
C LEU A 115 -0.02 9.12 -2.52
N ALA A 116 -0.96 8.38 -1.92
CA ALA A 116 -1.80 8.88 -0.83
C ALA A 116 -1.02 9.20 0.45
N THR A 117 0.19 8.67 0.66
CA THR A 117 1.04 9.03 1.81
C THR A 117 1.33 10.53 1.88
N ASP A 118 1.41 11.19 0.72
CA ASP A 118 1.63 12.64 0.59
C ASP A 118 0.41 13.41 0.03
N GLY A 119 -0.74 12.74 -0.05
CA GLY A 119 -1.98 13.37 -0.53
C GLY A 119 -2.05 13.58 -2.04
N HIS A 120 -1.29 12.79 -2.83
CA HIS A 120 -1.22 12.88 -4.28
C HIS A 120 -1.99 11.78 -5.02
N ALA A 121 -2.81 10.98 -4.32
CA ALA A 121 -3.66 9.99 -4.96
C ALA A 121 -4.54 10.64 -6.05
N ILE A 122 -4.73 9.93 -7.15
CA ILE A 122 -5.40 10.46 -8.35
C ILE A 122 -6.91 10.18 -8.30
N HIS A 123 -7.30 8.97 -7.89
CA HIS A 123 -8.69 8.49 -7.97
C HIS A 123 -9.47 8.55 -6.65
N ILE A 124 -8.89 9.15 -5.61
CA ILE A 124 -9.54 9.45 -4.33
C ILE A 124 -9.26 10.88 -3.91
N ALA A 125 -10.16 11.45 -3.10
CA ALA A 125 -9.96 12.78 -2.55
C ALA A 125 -8.76 12.81 -1.60
N SER A 126 -7.87 13.80 -1.77
CA SER A 126 -6.75 14.02 -0.87
C SER A 126 -7.24 14.42 0.51
N ARG A 127 -6.82 13.71 1.53
CA ARG A 127 -6.93 14.20 2.91
C ARG A 127 -5.83 15.24 3.11
N ARG A 128 -6.20 16.54 3.17
CA ARG A 128 -5.25 17.59 3.55
C ARG A 128 -4.70 17.25 4.93
N ARG A 129 -3.38 17.06 5.04
CA ARG A 129 -2.71 17.03 6.34
C ARG A 129 -2.99 18.38 7.02
N LYS A 130 -3.63 18.39 8.18
CA LYS A 130 -3.64 19.58 9.03
C LYS A 130 -2.19 19.83 9.43
N LYS A 131 -1.64 20.97 9.02
CA LYS A 131 -0.36 21.47 9.50
C LYS A 131 -0.45 21.75 10.98
#